data_951662da7687b1eea868f2f7158eca6a
#
_entry.id   951662da7687b1eea868f2f7158eca6a
#
_cell.length_a   1.000
_cell.length_b   1.000
_cell.length_c   1.000
_cell.angle_alpha   90.00
_cell.angle_beta   90.00
_cell.angle_gamma   90.00
#
_symmetry.space_group_name_H-M   'P 1'
#
loop_
_entity.id
_entity.type
_entity.pdbx_description
1 polymer ?
#
loop_
_entity_poly.entity_id
_entity_poly.type
_entity_poly.pdbx_seq_one_letter_code
_entity_poly.pdbx_strand_id
1 'polypeptide(L)'
;MSPWAALTGTEGSMTSNEGSDIIGTKCLNDWGRQILEGLPVSYLPYIEPIRAPETWFKSMNIAVDRVLITAGSAECLRDPIEVLAKQICHDHDGATFWMQENGVHIDPFLDFFLEKVKIGTLTQSILEWFATGFEAVSL
;
A
#
# COMPACT_ATOMS: atom_id res chain seq x y z
N MET A 1 -4.80 -2.90 -2.27
CA MET A 1 -3.71 -2.58 -3.23
C MET A 1 -2.53 -1.99 -2.46
N SER A 2 -1.34 -2.13 -3.01
CA SER A 2 -0.10 -1.60 -2.50
C SER A 2 -0.07 -0.06 -2.68
N PRO A 3 -0.16 0.75 -1.62
CA PRO A 3 -0.25 2.20 -1.75
C PRO A 3 1.12 2.84 -1.97
N TRP A 4 1.18 3.93 -2.72
CA TRP A 4 2.37 4.76 -2.79
C TRP A 4 2.44 5.68 -1.56
N ALA A 5 2.92 5.14 -0.44
CA ALA A 5 2.87 5.77 0.88
C ALA A 5 3.96 6.83 1.13
N ALA A 6 5.06 6.79 0.37
CA ALA A 6 6.11 7.80 0.34
C ALA A 6 6.48 8.10 -1.11
N LEU A 7 6.50 9.38 -1.47
CA LEU A 7 6.75 9.79 -2.85
C LEU A 7 8.22 9.76 -3.24
N THR A 8 9.11 9.89 -2.27
CA THR A 8 10.56 9.88 -2.49
C THR A 8 11.27 9.02 -1.45
N GLY A 9 12.39 8.44 -1.83
CA GLY A 9 13.23 7.67 -0.93
C GLY A 9 14.41 7.04 -1.66
N THR A 10 15.48 6.74 -0.93
CA THR A 10 16.71 6.16 -1.47
C THR A 10 17.29 5.08 -0.54
N GLU A 11 16.56 4.69 0.51
CA GLU A 11 17.02 3.76 1.54
C GLU A 11 16.08 2.55 1.64
N GLY A 12 16.49 1.55 2.39
CA GLY A 12 15.69 0.36 2.65
C GLY A 12 15.27 -0.36 1.38
N SER A 13 13.99 -0.69 1.27
CA SER A 13 13.42 -1.40 0.12
C SER A 13 13.56 -0.64 -1.19
N MET A 14 13.59 0.68 -1.17
CA MET A 14 13.84 1.51 -2.35
C MET A 14 15.19 1.20 -3.01
N THR A 15 16.20 0.81 -2.25
CA THR A 15 17.51 0.40 -2.76
C THR A 15 17.61 -1.11 -2.94
N SER A 16 17.19 -1.88 -1.94
CA SER A 16 17.37 -3.34 -1.96
C SER A 16 16.54 -4.04 -3.03
N ASN A 17 15.41 -3.47 -3.41
CA ASN A 17 14.46 -4.05 -4.36
C ASN A 17 14.47 -3.37 -5.75
N GLU A 18 15.40 -2.43 -6.00
CA GLU A 18 15.49 -1.68 -7.26
C GLU A 18 15.48 -2.56 -8.51
N GLY A 19 16.10 -3.71 -8.48
CA GLY A 19 16.16 -4.63 -9.63
C GLY A 19 15.08 -5.72 -9.63
N SER A 20 14.24 -5.76 -8.63
CA SER A 20 13.23 -6.82 -8.42
C SER A 20 11.81 -6.35 -8.73
N ASP A 21 11.55 -5.06 -8.56
CA ASP A 21 10.23 -4.48 -8.75
C ASP A 21 9.97 -4.12 -10.22
N ILE A 22 8.69 -3.96 -10.57
CA ILE A 22 8.25 -3.50 -11.89
C ILE A 22 8.41 -1.98 -12.07
N ILE A 23 8.52 -1.23 -10.97
CA ILE A 23 8.76 0.21 -10.97
C ILE A 23 10.05 0.50 -10.22
N GLY A 24 11.06 1.00 -10.94
CA GLY A 24 12.34 1.35 -10.36
C GLY A 24 12.29 2.64 -9.52
N THR A 25 13.15 2.71 -8.52
CA THR A 25 13.28 3.82 -7.58
C THR A 25 13.51 5.17 -8.28
N LYS A 26 14.26 5.17 -9.38
CA LYS A 26 14.48 6.41 -10.16
C LYS A 26 13.14 6.99 -10.65
N CYS A 27 12.28 6.17 -11.25
CA CYS A 27 10.97 6.62 -11.71
C CYS A 27 10.10 7.15 -10.57
N LEU A 28 10.05 6.40 -9.46
CA LEU A 28 9.30 6.79 -8.26
C LEU A 28 9.78 8.16 -7.74
N ASN A 29 11.09 8.34 -7.59
CA ASN A 29 11.65 9.61 -7.13
C ASN A 29 11.43 10.77 -8.10
N ASP A 30 11.52 10.52 -9.42
CA ASP A 30 11.31 11.58 -10.42
C ASP A 30 9.85 12.04 -10.42
N TRP A 31 8.88 11.11 -10.36
CA TRP A 31 7.45 11.44 -10.24
C TRP A 31 7.13 12.07 -8.88
N GLY A 32 7.67 11.52 -7.80
CA GLY A 32 7.45 12.04 -6.44
C GLY A 32 7.91 13.48 -6.29
N ARG A 33 9.09 13.83 -6.83
CA ARG A 33 9.58 15.22 -6.84
C ARG A 33 8.66 16.16 -7.61
N GLN A 34 8.14 15.73 -8.77
CA GLN A 34 7.19 16.53 -9.55
C GLN A 34 5.89 16.78 -8.78
N ILE A 35 5.37 15.78 -8.07
CA ILE A 35 4.16 15.92 -7.24
C ILE A 35 4.40 16.87 -6.07
N LEU A 36 5.58 16.79 -5.44
CA LEU A 36 5.93 17.62 -4.27
C LEU A 36 6.31 19.06 -4.63
N GLU A 37 6.62 19.33 -5.90
CA GLU A 37 7.01 20.68 -6.35
C GLU A 37 5.87 21.67 -6.13
N GLY A 38 6.13 22.71 -5.31
CA GLY A 38 5.15 23.75 -4.99
C GLY A 38 4.00 23.31 -4.08
N LEU A 39 4.02 22.07 -3.57
CA LEU A 39 2.96 21.57 -2.68
C LEU A 39 3.07 22.24 -1.29
N PRO A 40 1.99 22.87 -0.76
CA PRO A 40 1.97 23.36 0.60
C PRO A 40 2.17 22.24 1.62
N VAL A 41 2.96 22.51 2.69
CA VAL A 41 3.27 21.50 3.74
C VAL A 41 2.02 20.90 4.37
N SER A 42 0.92 21.65 4.44
CA SER A 42 -0.37 21.18 4.97
C SER A 42 -0.99 20.04 4.18
N TYR A 43 -0.58 19.82 2.93
CA TYR A 43 -1.05 18.70 2.10
C TYR A 43 -0.21 17.43 2.22
N LEU A 44 0.97 17.50 2.83
CA LEU A 44 1.86 16.34 2.97
C LEU A 44 1.20 15.12 3.60
N PRO A 45 0.38 15.23 4.68
CA PRO A 45 -0.28 14.06 5.26
C PRO A 45 -1.22 13.32 4.30
N TYR A 46 -1.77 14.01 3.31
CA TYR A 46 -2.65 13.41 2.30
C TYR A 46 -1.88 12.72 1.16
N ILE A 47 -0.69 13.20 0.86
CA ILE A 47 0.11 12.74 -0.29
C ILE A 47 1.22 11.77 0.14
N GLU A 48 1.83 12.00 1.29
CA GLU A 48 2.80 11.11 1.94
C GLU A 48 2.27 10.72 3.32
N PRO A 49 1.30 9.82 3.42
CA PRO A 49 0.59 9.51 4.67
C PRO A 49 1.51 8.97 5.79
N ILE A 50 2.68 8.45 5.47
CA ILE A 50 3.69 8.09 6.49
C ILE A 50 4.21 9.29 7.28
N ARG A 51 4.05 10.52 6.78
CA ARG A 51 4.41 11.78 7.44
C ARG A 51 3.24 12.41 8.20
N ALA A 52 2.10 11.73 8.23
CA ALA A 52 0.94 12.21 8.97
C ALA A 52 1.22 12.22 10.48
N PRO A 53 0.64 13.17 11.23
CA PRO A 53 0.72 13.15 12.69
C PRO A 53 0.17 11.84 13.27
N GLU A 54 0.68 11.39 14.44
CA GLU A 54 0.26 10.15 15.10
C GLU A 54 -1.25 10.01 15.31
N THR A 55 -1.96 11.14 15.39
CA THR A 55 -3.42 11.14 15.60
C THR A 55 -4.22 11.12 14.31
N TRP A 56 -3.57 11.07 13.15
CA TRP A 56 -4.22 11.26 11.86
C TRP A 56 -5.27 10.19 11.53
N PHE A 57 -5.00 8.95 11.93
CA PHE A 57 -5.86 7.81 11.62
C PHE A 57 -6.87 7.48 12.74
N LYS A 58 -6.83 8.17 13.91
CA LYS A 58 -7.66 7.85 15.10
C LYS A 58 -9.17 7.83 14.86
N SER A 59 -9.66 8.55 13.88
CA SER A 59 -11.10 8.60 13.56
C SER A 59 -11.46 7.79 12.32
N MET A 60 -10.54 7.01 11.77
CA MET A 60 -10.75 6.25 10.53
C MET A 60 -11.84 5.18 10.70
N ASN A 61 -11.96 4.59 11.87
CA ASN A 61 -13.00 3.62 12.24
C ASN A 61 -14.43 4.21 12.24
N ILE A 62 -14.60 5.54 12.23
CA ILE A 62 -15.90 6.20 12.07
C ILE A 62 -16.30 6.24 10.59
N ALA A 63 -15.31 6.30 9.70
CA ALA A 63 -15.53 6.45 8.26
C ALA A 63 -15.60 5.11 7.51
N VAL A 64 -14.87 4.11 7.99
CA VAL A 64 -14.80 2.78 7.35
C VAL A 64 -14.70 1.68 8.42
N ASP A 65 -15.40 0.57 8.21
CA ASP A 65 -15.41 -0.57 9.14
C ASP A 65 -14.19 -1.48 8.94
N ARG A 66 -13.67 -1.56 7.71
CA ARG A 66 -12.60 -2.48 7.34
C ARG A 66 -11.59 -1.82 6.41
N VAL A 67 -10.32 -2.08 6.67
CA VAL A 67 -9.22 -1.59 5.82
C VAL A 67 -8.31 -2.77 5.47
N LEU A 68 -8.00 -2.93 4.20
CA LEU A 68 -6.99 -3.89 3.74
C LEU A 68 -5.84 -3.15 3.08
N ILE A 69 -4.66 -3.31 3.65
CA ILE A 69 -3.39 -2.82 3.12
C ILE A 69 -2.59 -4.03 2.65
N THR A 70 -2.00 -3.93 1.48
CA THR A 70 -1.18 -5.03 0.93
C THR A 70 0.15 -4.50 0.45
N ALA A 71 1.18 -5.33 0.48
CA ALA A 71 2.49 -5.05 -0.10
C ALA A 71 3.12 -6.33 -0.63
N GLY A 72 4.04 -6.18 -1.57
CA GLY A 72 4.95 -7.24 -2.00
C GLY A 72 6.30 -7.11 -1.30
N SER A 73 6.91 -8.23 -0.90
CA SER A 73 8.23 -8.17 -0.24
C SER A 73 9.36 -7.76 -1.19
N ALA A 74 9.15 -7.90 -2.50
CA ALA A 74 10.10 -7.52 -3.54
C ALA A 74 9.84 -6.13 -4.15
N GLU A 75 8.84 -5.37 -3.65
CA GLU A 75 8.58 -4.03 -4.18
C GLU A 75 9.44 -2.94 -3.52
N CYS A 76 9.78 -1.91 -4.28
CA CYS A 76 10.52 -0.75 -3.80
C CYS A 76 9.76 -0.01 -2.67
N LEU A 77 8.45 0.01 -2.72
CA LEU A 77 7.57 0.70 -1.77
C LEU A 77 7.28 -0.10 -0.49
N ARG A 78 7.83 -1.30 -0.31
CA ARG A 78 7.57 -2.18 0.83
C ARG A 78 7.69 -1.46 2.18
N ASP A 79 8.85 -0.87 2.47
CA ASP A 79 9.12 -0.29 3.79
C ASP A 79 8.19 0.88 4.13
N PRO A 80 7.95 1.88 3.25
CA PRO A 80 6.96 2.90 3.52
C PRO A 80 5.53 2.36 3.68
N ILE A 81 5.16 1.29 2.98
CA ILE A 81 3.85 0.65 3.16
C ILE A 81 3.75 -0.02 4.52
N GLU A 82 4.80 -0.69 4.98
CA GLU A 82 4.84 -1.26 6.34
C GLU A 82 4.70 -0.19 7.42
N VAL A 83 5.34 0.97 7.25
CA VAL A 83 5.20 2.09 8.20
C VAL A 83 3.74 2.56 8.23
N LEU A 84 3.14 2.81 7.07
CA LEU A 84 1.74 3.21 6.96
C LEU A 84 0.81 2.17 7.58
N ALA A 85 1.01 0.89 7.27
CA ALA A 85 0.20 -0.20 7.80
C ALA A 85 0.26 -0.28 9.33
N LYS A 86 1.44 -0.12 9.92
CA LYS A 86 1.60 -0.06 11.38
C LYS A 86 0.83 1.09 12.00
N GLN A 87 0.87 2.29 11.39
CA GLN A 87 0.13 3.46 11.85
C GLN A 87 -1.38 3.22 11.81
N ILE A 88 -1.90 2.71 10.68
CA ILE A 88 -3.34 2.46 10.52
C ILE A 88 -3.81 1.32 11.43
N CYS A 89 -3.10 0.19 11.48
CA CYS A 89 -3.47 -0.94 12.32
C CYS A 89 -3.38 -0.64 13.83
N HIS A 90 -2.59 0.35 14.23
CA HIS A 90 -2.55 0.81 15.62
C HIS A 90 -3.85 1.51 16.03
N ASP A 91 -4.47 2.27 15.11
CA ASP A 91 -5.63 3.12 15.41
C ASP A 91 -6.96 2.53 14.91
N HIS A 92 -6.95 1.38 14.20
CA HIS A 92 -8.13 0.82 13.55
C HIS A 92 -8.18 -0.71 13.67
N ASP A 93 -9.04 -1.24 14.55
CA ASP A 93 -9.15 -2.67 14.85
C ASP A 93 -9.57 -3.53 13.63
N GLY A 94 -10.30 -2.95 12.68
CA GLY A 94 -10.71 -3.60 11.43
C GLY A 94 -9.67 -3.51 10.31
N ALA A 95 -8.48 -2.95 10.59
CA ALA A 95 -7.41 -2.89 9.61
C ALA A 95 -6.58 -4.17 9.58
N THR A 96 -6.22 -4.60 8.37
CA THR A 96 -5.41 -5.79 8.14
C THR A 96 -4.29 -5.45 7.15
N PHE A 97 -3.09 -5.94 7.43
CA PHE A 97 -1.94 -5.83 6.54
C PHE A 97 -1.49 -7.21 6.06
N TRP A 98 -1.36 -7.38 4.76
CA TRP A 98 -0.82 -8.60 4.14
C TRP A 98 0.40 -8.30 3.29
N MET A 99 1.48 -9.05 3.54
CA MET A 99 2.70 -9.05 2.75
C MET A 99 2.74 -10.30 1.87
N GLN A 100 2.84 -10.11 0.55
CA GLN A 100 3.10 -11.22 -0.36
C GLN A 100 4.60 -11.48 -0.47
N GLU A 101 5.03 -12.68 -0.15
CA GLU A 101 6.43 -13.08 -0.35
C GLU A 101 6.79 -13.07 -1.83
N ASN A 102 7.92 -12.44 -2.16
CA ASN A 102 8.39 -12.22 -3.54
C ASN A 102 7.41 -11.46 -4.46
N GLY A 103 6.34 -10.88 -3.90
CA GLY A 103 5.42 -10.03 -4.64
C GLY A 103 6.08 -8.70 -5.03
N VAL A 104 5.74 -8.19 -6.20
CA VAL A 104 6.13 -6.88 -6.73
C VAL A 104 5.00 -5.88 -6.58
N HIS A 105 5.23 -4.62 -6.92
CA HIS A 105 4.19 -3.59 -6.90
C HIS A 105 3.00 -4.00 -7.76
N ILE A 106 1.78 -3.88 -7.23
CA ILE A 106 0.52 -4.27 -7.88
C ILE A 106 0.45 -5.72 -8.41
N ASP A 107 1.21 -6.65 -7.85
CA ASP A 107 1.27 -8.06 -8.29
C ASP A 107 -0.13 -8.70 -8.51
N PRO A 108 -1.16 -8.47 -7.67
CA PRO A 108 -2.50 -8.96 -7.94
C PRO A 108 -3.10 -8.47 -9.27
N PHE A 109 -2.76 -7.26 -9.72
CA PHE A 109 -3.18 -6.76 -11.02
C PHE A 109 -2.48 -7.52 -12.16
N LEU A 110 -1.22 -7.88 -11.99
CA LEU A 110 -0.45 -8.64 -12.96
C LEU A 110 -0.99 -10.04 -13.17
N ASP A 111 -1.64 -10.65 -12.18
CA ASP A 111 -2.29 -11.95 -12.33
C ASP A 111 -3.36 -11.94 -13.43
N PHE A 112 -4.12 -10.85 -13.52
CA PHE A 112 -5.15 -10.67 -14.55
C PHE A 112 -4.57 -10.13 -15.85
N PHE A 113 -3.67 -9.17 -15.78
CA PHE A 113 -3.07 -8.53 -16.97
C PHE A 113 -2.25 -9.52 -17.80
N LEU A 114 -1.55 -10.45 -17.15
CA LEU A 114 -0.72 -11.48 -17.80
C LEU A 114 -1.51 -12.78 -18.06
N GLU A 115 -2.81 -12.79 -17.83
CA GLU A 115 -3.70 -13.95 -18.03
C GLU A 115 -3.14 -15.23 -17.37
N LYS A 116 -2.58 -15.10 -16.15
CA LYS A 116 -2.00 -16.24 -15.44
C LYS A 116 -3.03 -17.33 -15.25
N VAL A 117 -2.66 -18.56 -15.59
CA VAL A 117 -3.53 -19.76 -15.41
C VAL A 117 -3.90 -19.98 -13.94
N LYS A 118 -3.01 -19.57 -13.03
CA LYS A 118 -3.24 -19.64 -11.59
C LYS A 118 -2.95 -18.27 -10.97
N ILE A 119 -3.97 -17.68 -10.39
CA ILE A 119 -3.83 -16.42 -9.62
C ILE A 119 -3.02 -16.63 -8.34
N GLY A 120 -2.29 -15.60 -7.94
CA GLY A 120 -1.46 -15.61 -6.73
C GLY A 120 -2.27 -15.72 -5.44
N THR A 121 -1.60 -16.11 -4.37
CA THR A 121 -2.23 -16.27 -3.04
C THR A 121 -2.78 -14.95 -2.51
N LEU A 122 -2.08 -13.84 -2.71
CA LEU A 122 -2.56 -12.52 -2.30
C LEU A 122 -3.85 -12.12 -3.04
N THR A 123 -3.91 -12.40 -4.35
CA THR A 123 -5.13 -12.15 -5.15
C THR A 123 -6.31 -12.94 -4.60
N GLN A 124 -6.12 -14.23 -4.28
CA GLN A 124 -7.16 -15.07 -3.67
C GLN A 124 -7.62 -14.48 -2.33
N SER A 125 -6.69 -14.13 -1.45
CA SER A 125 -7.00 -13.54 -0.16
C SER A 125 -7.74 -12.20 -0.27
N ILE A 126 -7.39 -11.36 -1.25
CA ILE A 126 -8.10 -10.11 -1.52
C ILE A 126 -9.55 -10.39 -1.94
N LEU A 127 -9.77 -11.36 -2.83
CA LEU A 127 -11.12 -11.74 -3.27
C LEU A 127 -11.96 -12.28 -2.10
N GLU A 128 -11.39 -13.11 -1.23
CA GLU A 128 -12.04 -13.60 -0.02
C GLU A 128 -12.37 -12.46 0.96
N TRP A 129 -11.45 -11.52 1.14
CA TRP A 129 -11.67 -10.35 1.99
C TRP A 129 -12.84 -9.49 1.48
N PHE A 130 -12.97 -9.30 0.17
CA PHE A 130 -14.11 -8.62 -0.42
C PHE A 130 -15.40 -9.42 -0.22
N ALA A 131 -15.41 -10.73 -0.53
CA ALA A 131 -16.59 -11.58 -0.40
C ALA A 131 -17.16 -11.52 1.02
N THR A 132 -16.34 -11.72 2.04
CA THR A 132 -16.76 -11.65 3.46
C THR A 132 -17.27 -10.28 3.88
N GLY A 133 -16.81 -9.21 3.24
CA GLY A 133 -17.29 -7.84 3.51
C GLY A 133 -18.70 -7.59 3.02
N PHE A 134 -19.10 -8.23 1.90
CA PHE A 134 -20.44 -8.07 1.32
C PHE A 134 -21.46 -9.03 1.92
N GLU A 135 -21.06 -10.19 2.43
CA GLU A 135 -21.97 -11.14 3.11
C GLU A 135 -22.53 -10.57 4.42
N ALA A 136 -21.81 -9.67 5.08
CA ALA A 136 -22.24 -9.00 6.32
C ALA A 136 -23.39 -7.98 6.12
N VAL A 137 -23.77 -7.68 4.87
CA VAL A 137 -24.82 -6.72 4.51
C VAL A 137 -26.10 -7.42 4.05
N SER A 138 -26.36 -8.63 4.51
CA SER A 138 -27.70 -9.26 4.35
C SER A 138 -28.70 -8.55 5.24
N LEU A 139 -29.52 -7.69 4.63
CA LEU A 139 -30.64 -6.93 5.20
C LEU A 139 -31.68 -7.85 5.88
#